data_2c4dce8f2a6c2d7a532aa11f983a8c29
#
_entry.id   2c4dce8f2a6c2d7a532aa11f983a8c29
#
_cell.length_a   1.000
_cell.length_b   1.000
_cell.length_c   1.000
_cell.angle_alpha   90.00
_cell.angle_beta   90.00
_cell.angle_gamma   90.00
#
_symmetry.space_group_name_H-M   'P 1'
#
loop_
_entity.id
_entity.type
_entity.pdbx_description
1 polymer ?
#
loop_
_entity_poly.entity_id
_entity_poly.type
_entity_poly.pdbx_seq_one_letter_code
_entity_poly.pdbx_strand_id
1 'polypeptide(L)'
;MKLLSIAIPCYNSQDYMESCIESLLVGGEEVEILIVDDGSSDRTAEIADDYARKYPTIVKAIHQENGGHGEAVNAGIRNATGLYFKVVDSDDWVNKEAYVQILKTLYELLRGPQTVDLLISNFVYEKRSEE
;
A
#
# COMPACT_ATOMS: atom_id res chain seq x y z
N MET A 1 -12.60 7.99 -8.35
CA MET A 1 -11.73 6.88 -8.81
C MET A 1 -10.33 7.04 -8.26
N LYS A 2 -9.74 5.94 -7.84
CA LYS A 2 -8.41 5.99 -7.26
C LYS A 2 -7.34 5.93 -8.33
N LEU A 3 -6.31 6.72 -8.17
CA LEU A 3 -5.19 6.74 -9.09
C LEU A 3 -4.28 5.52 -8.86
N LEU A 4 -3.98 5.21 -7.61
CA LEU A 4 -3.02 4.17 -7.27
C LEU A 4 -3.55 3.32 -6.13
N SER A 5 -3.55 2.01 -6.32
CA SER A 5 -3.85 1.06 -5.25
C SER A 5 -2.53 0.50 -4.74
N ILE A 6 -2.35 0.55 -3.43
CA ILE A 6 -1.13 0.07 -2.79
C ILE A 6 -1.51 -1.05 -1.85
N ALA A 7 -0.97 -2.23 -2.10
CA ALA A 7 -1.19 -3.38 -1.22
C ALA A 7 -0.05 -3.51 -0.25
N ILE A 8 -0.38 -3.70 1.01
CA ILE A 8 0.60 -3.92 2.08
C ILE A 8 0.34 -5.31 2.64
N PRO A 9 1.10 -6.32 2.18
CA PRO A 9 0.97 -7.66 2.78
C PRO A 9 1.53 -7.62 4.19
N CYS A 10 0.74 -8.11 5.15
CA CYS A 10 1.11 -8.06 6.56
C CYS A 10 0.99 -9.44 7.18
N TYR A 11 2.02 -9.86 7.88
CA TYR A 11 1.98 -11.06 8.69
C TYR A 11 2.75 -10.79 9.95
N ASN A 12 2.06 -10.73 11.10
CA ASN A 12 2.65 -10.42 12.39
C ASN A 12 3.51 -9.17 12.31
N SER A 13 2.90 -8.08 11.82
CA SER A 13 3.60 -6.85 11.49
C SER A 13 3.33 -5.72 12.47
N GLN A 14 2.80 -6.03 13.66
CA GLN A 14 2.32 -4.98 14.59
C GLN A 14 3.40 -3.97 14.96
N ASP A 15 4.68 -4.37 14.93
CA ASP A 15 5.73 -3.50 15.42
C ASP A 15 6.14 -2.43 14.43
N TYR A 16 5.78 -2.57 13.14
CA TYR A 16 6.28 -1.63 12.13
C TYR A 16 5.25 -1.24 11.08
N MET A 17 4.09 -1.87 11.00
CA MET A 17 3.15 -1.59 9.92
C MET A 17 2.60 -0.17 9.98
N GLU A 18 2.54 0.43 11.17
CA GLU A 18 1.98 1.77 11.28
C GLU A 18 2.84 2.80 10.56
N SER A 19 4.17 2.67 10.64
CA SER A 19 5.06 3.58 9.93
C SER A 19 4.82 3.49 8.42
N CYS A 20 4.64 2.27 7.91
CA CYS A 20 4.35 2.06 6.51
C CYS A 20 3.05 2.77 6.12
N ILE A 21 1.98 2.50 6.87
CA ILE A 21 0.67 3.04 6.54
C ILE A 21 0.69 4.57 6.60
N GLU A 22 1.28 5.12 7.67
CA GLU A 22 1.31 6.57 7.82
C GLU A 22 2.03 7.25 6.68
N SER A 23 3.12 6.64 6.20
CA SER A 23 3.87 7.23 5.09
C SER A 23 3.03 7.28 3.82
N LEU A 24 2.13 6.32 3.63
CA LEU A 24 1.32 6.24 2.43
C LEU A 24 0.08 7.11 2.50
N LEU A 25 -0.38 7.45 3.71
CA LEU A 25 -1.57 8.30 3.86
C LEU A 25 -1.34 9.71 3.32
N VAL A 26 -0.10 10.10 3.16
CA VAL A 26 0.24 11.41 2.57
C VAL A 26 -0.39 11.56 1.18
N GLY A 27 -0.62 10.46 0.47
CA GLY A 27 -1.23 10.51 -0.85
C GLY A 27 -2.71 10.92 -0.86
N GLY A 28 -3.36 10.89 0.30
CA GLY A 28 -4.73 11.37 0.41
C GLY A 28 -5.72 10.53 -0.38
N GLU A 29 -6.75 11.20 -0.86
CA GLU A 29 -7.86 10.51 -1.54
C GLU A 29 -7.49 9.92 -2.89
N GLU A 30 -6.33 10.26 -3.42
CA GLU A 30 -5.89 9.72 -4.70
C GLU A 30 -5.46 8.26 -4.61
N VAL A 31 -5.17 7.79 -3.41
CA VAL A 31 -4.66 6.44 -3.23
C VAL A 31 -5.65 5.57 -2.49
N GLU A 32 -5.53 4.28 -2.71
CA GLU A 32 -6.26 3.25 -2.01
C GLU A 32 -5.22 2.35 -1.36
N ILE A 33 -5.29 2.22 -0.04
CA ILE A 33 -4.32 1.42 0.72
C ILE A 33 -5.02 0.15 1.16
N LEU A 34 -4.53 -0.99 0.67
CA LEU A 34 -5.12 -2.29 0.95
C LEU A 34 -4.21 -3.02 1.92
N ILE A 35 -4.60 -3.06 3.19
CA ILE A 35 -3.82 -3.77 4.21
C ILE A 35 -4.31 -5.20 4.21
N VAL A 36 -3.45 -6.12 3.76
CA VAL A 36 -3.82 -7.52 3.66
C VAL A 36 -3.20 -8.27 4.83
N ASP A 37 -4.05 -8.65 5.77
CA ASP A 37 -3.63 -9.39 6.96
C ASP A 37 -3.66 -10.88 6.63
N ASP A 38 -2.49 -11.48 6.54
CA ASP A 38 -2.32 -12.88 6.11
C ASP A 38 -2.36 -13.83 7.30
N GLY A 39 -3.44 -13.76 8.08
CA GLY A 39 -3.65 -14.68 9.18
C GLY A 39 -2.73 -14.43 10.37
N SER A 40 -2.53 -13.15 10.71
CA SER A 40 -1.63 -12.79 11.81
C SER A 40 -2.18 -13.23 13.15
N SER A 41 -1.27 -13.54 14.07
CA SER A 41 -1.63 -13.94 15.44
C SER A 41 -1.40 -12.82 16.45
N ASP A 42 -0.82 -11.70 16.03
CA ASP A 42 -0.57 -10.55 16.90
C ASP A 42 -1.66 -9.50 16.65
N ARG A 43 -1.36 -8.23 16.91
CA ARG A 43 -2.34 -7.15 16.79
C ARG A 43 -2.45 -6.59 15.38
N THR A 44 -1.82 -7.22 14.39
CA THR A 44 -1.86 -6.75 13.01
C THR A 44 -3.29 -6.55 12.52
N ALA A 45 -4.16 -7.54 12.74
CA ALA A 45 -5.54 -7.44 12.28
C ALA A 45 -6.27 -6.27 12.91
N GLU A 46 -6.06 -6.06 14.20
CA GLU A 46 -6.69 -4.96 14.92
C GLU A 46 -6.21 -3.62 14.40
N ILE A 47 -4.91 -3.49 14.15
CA ILE A 47 -4.35 -2.25 13.62
C ILE A 47 -4.93 -1.95 12.24
N ALA A 48 -5.01 -2.98 11.39
CA ALA A 48 -5.57 -2.81 10.05
C ALA A 48 -7.00 -2.30 10.12
N ASP A 49 -7.81 -2.91 11.00
CA ASP A 49 -9.21 -2.50 11.15
C ASP A 49 -9.34 -1.08 11.68
N ASP A 50 -8.45 -0.69 12.60
CA ASP A 50 -8.47 0.66 13.15
C ASP A 50 -8.21 1.69 12.06
N TYR A 51 -7.24 1.44 11.19
CA TYR A 51 -6.95 2.36 10.09
C TYR A 51 -8.10 2.39 9.08
N ALA A 52 -8.73 1.26 8.81
CA ALA A 52 -9.86 1.23 7.88
C ALA A 52 -11.03 2.05 8.44
N ARG A 53 -11.25 1.98 9.76
CA ARG A 53 -12.31 2.76 10.38
C ARG A 53 -12.00 4.26 10.36
N LYS A 54 -10.73 4.61 10.59
CA LYS A 54 -10.31 5.99 10.68
C LYS A 54 -10.26 6.66 9.31
N TYR A 55 -9.91 5.90 8.28
CA TYR A 55 -9.78 6.43 6.92
C TYR A 55 -10.60 5.59 5.94
N PRO A 56 -11.92 5.59 6.07
CA PRO A 56 -12.76 4.65 5.31
C PRO A 56 -12.75 4.86 3.80
N THR A 57 -12.36 6.04 3.32
CA THR A 57 -12.30 6.29 1.89
C THR A 57 -10.91 6.03 1.30
N ILE A 58 -9.93 5.71 2.14
CA ILE A 58 -8.55 5.52 1.70
C ILE A 58 -8.09 4.10 1.99
N VAL A 59 -8.39 3.58 3.20
CA VAL A 59 -7.83 2.34 3.69
C VAL A 59 -8.89 1.24 3.73
N LYS A 60 -8.52 0.07 3.24
CA LYS A 60 -9.34 -1.14 3.36
C LYS A 60 -8.51 -2.21 4.06
N ALA A 61 -9.15 -2.93 4.97
CA ALA A 61 -8.52 -4.05 5.66
C ALA A 61 -9.06 -5.34 5.08
N ILE A 62 -8.17 -6.22 4.65
CA ILE A 62 -8.52 -7.52 4.07
C ILE A 62 -7.89 -8.59 4.94
N HIS A 63 -8.71 -9.51 5.43
CA HIS A 63 -8.23 -10.59 6.29
C HIS A 63 -8.37 -11.91 5.56
N GLN A 64 -7.35 -12.76 5.68
CA GLN A 64 -7.40 -14.08 5.05
C GLN A 64 -6.66 -15.08 5.92
N GLU A 65 -6.90 -16.36 5.69
CA GLU A 65 -6.11 -17.40 6.32
C GLU A 65 -4.69 -17.31 5.80
N ASN A 66 -3.73 -17.65 6.66
CA ASN A 66 -2.33 -17.57 6.26
C ASN A 66 -2.09 -18.42 5.01
N GLY A 67 -1.71 -17.76 3.95
CA GLY A 67 -1.42 -18.40 2.68
C GLY A 67 -0.09 -17.98 2.09
N GLY A 68 0.61 -17.08 2.79
CA GLY A 68 1.92 -16.64 2.35
C GLY A 68 1.88 -15.32 1.61
N HIS A 69 3.06 -14.78 1.37
CA HIS A 69 3.21 -13.46 0.77
C HIS A 69 2.54 -13.37 -0.61
N GLY A 70 2.72 -14.40 -1.43
CA GLY A 70 2.13 -14.39 -2.77
C GLY A 70 0.61 -14.34 -2.74
N GLU A 71 -0.01 -15.09 -1.82
CA GLU A 71 -1.45 -15.06 -1.70
C GLU A 71 -1.95 -13.72 -1.18
N ALA A 72 -1.18 -13.08 -0.30
CA ALA A 72 -1.54 -11.76 0.19
C ALA A 72 -1.47 -10.73 -0.94
N VAL A 73 -0.44 -10.82 -1.79
CA VAL A 73 -0.34 -9.94 -2.95
C VAL A 73 -1.51 -10.17 -3.89
N ASN A 74 -1.87 -11.42 -4.13
CA ASN A 74 -3.01 -11.75 -4.99
C ASN A 74 -4.31 -11.18 -4.44
N ALA A 75 -4.51 -11.24 -3.12
CA ALA A 75 -5.68 -10.65 -2.51
C ALA A 75 -5.71 -9.14 -2.75
N GLY A 76 -4.56 -8.48 -2.66
CA GLY A 76 -4.47 -7.07 -2.97
C GLY A 76 -4.87 -6.78 -4.40
N ILE A 77 -4.37 -7.57 -5.34
CA ILE A 77 -4.71 -7.40 -6.75
C ILE A 77 -6.21 -7.56 -6.97
N ARG A 78 -6.81 -8.58 -6.37
CA ARG A 78 -8.23 -8.84 -6.56
C ARG A 78 -9.11 -7.71 -6.02
N ASN A 79 -8.63 -7.00 -5.02
CA ASN A 79 -9.41 -5.94 -4.38
C ASN A 79 -9.03 -4.54 -4.82
N ALA A 80 -8.03 -4.40 -5.68
CA ALA A 80 -7.56 -3.09 -6.12
C ALA A 80 -8.54 -2.49 -7.11
N THR A 81 -8.82 -1.20 -6.94
CA THR A 81 -9.71 -0.47 -7.85
C THR A 81 -9.00 0.69 -8.54
N GLY A 82 -7.76 0.97 -8.18
CA GLY A 82 -7.02 2.07 -8.76
C GLY A 82 -6.55 1.80 -10.18
N LEU A 83 -6.16 2.86 -10.85
CA LEU A 83 -5.66 2.76 -12.21
C LEU A 83 -4.29 2.08 -12.27
N TYR A 84 -3.51 2.22 -11.23
CA TYR A 84 -2.18 1.61 -11.12
C TYR A 84 -2.10 0.83 -9.81
N PHE A 85 -1.17 -0.11 -9.73
CA PHE A 85 -1.04 -0.99 -8.58
C PHE A 85 0.42 -1.12 -8.16
N LYS A 86 0.65 -1.11 -6.84
CA LYS A 86 2.00 -1.27 -6.29
C LYS A 86 1.93 -2.02 -4.98
N VAL A 87 2.93 -2.85 -4.71
CA VAL A 87 3.07 -3.55 -3.43
C VAL A 87 4.14 -2.82 -2.62
N VAL A 88 3.86 -2.57 -1.35
CA VAL A 88 4.83 -2.02 -0.41
C VAL A 88 4.88 -2.94 0.79
N ASP A 89 6.07 -3.40 1.15
CA ASP A 89 6.22 -4.31 2.29
C ASP A 89 5.90 -3.59 3.59
N SER A 90 5.34 -4.32 4.56
CA SER A 90 4.85 -3.72 5.80
C SER A 90 5.95 -3.13 6.67
N ASP A 91 7.21 -3.53 6.46
CA ASP A 91 8.34 -3.02 7.23
C ASP A 91 9.09 -1.90 6.48
N ASP A 92 8.52 -1.41 5.39
CA ASP A 92 9.09 -0.30 4.64
C ASP A 92 8.23 0.95 4.81
N TRP A 93 8.75 2.07 4.39
CA TRP A 93 7.95 3.30 4.28
C TRP A 93 8.46 4.09 3.10
N VAL A 94 7.59 4.95 2.56
CA VAL A 94 7.95 5.67 1.35
C VAL A 94 8.54 7.03 1.70
N ASN A 95 9.45 7.49 0.85
CA ASN A 95 9.97 8.85 0.93
C ASN A 95 8.87 9.79 0.46
N LYS A 96 8.52 10.77 1.31
CA LYS A 96 7.38 11.63 1.04
C LYS A 96 7.50 12.37 -0.28
N GLU A 97 8.66 12.95 -0.53
CA GLU A 97 8.84 13.76 -1.73
C GLU A 97 8.80 12.91 -2.99
N ALA A 98 9.44 11.75 -2.95
CA ALA A 98 9.41 10.84 -4.10
C ALA A 98 8.01 10.34 -4.35
N TYR A 99 7.27 10.03 -3.30
CA TYR A 99 5.92 9.52 -3.40
C TYR A 99 4.98 10.56 -4.01
N VAL A 100 5.04 11.79 -3.52
CA VAL A 100 4.21 12.87 -4.06
C VAL A 100 4.55 13.11 -5.52
N GLN A 101 5.84 13.06 -5.87
CA GLN A 101 6.26 13.27 -7.26
C GLN A 101 5.73 12.16 -8.17
N ILE A 102 5.75 10.92 -7.69
CA ILE A 102 5.25 9.79 -8.47
C ILE A 102 3.75 9.92 -8.70
N LEU A 103 3.00 10.28 -7.67
CA LEU A 103 1.56 10.47 -7.82
C LEU A 103 1.25 11.55 -8.84
N LYS A 104 2.00 12.64 -8.78
CA LYS A 104 1.83 13.73 -9.72
C LYS A 104 2.11 13.28 -11.15
N THR A 105 3.19 12.52 -11.32
CA THR A 105 3.58 12.03 -12.63
C THR A 105 2.56 11.04 -13.18
N LEU A 106 2.06 10.13 -12.34
CA LEU A 106 1.03 9.19 -12.77
C LEU A 106 -0.23 9.93 -13.22
N TYR A 107 -0.60 10.97 -12.49
CA TYR A 107 -1.77 11.76 -12.85
C TYR A 107 -1.58 12.38 -14.24
N GLU A 108 -0.38 12.91 -14.50
CA GLU A 108 -0.10 13.55 -15.78
C GLU A 108 -0.06 12.53 -16.92
N LEU A 109 0.42 11.32 -16.65
CA LEU A 109 0.51 10.29 -17.66
C LEU A 109 -0.86 9.82 -18.16
N LEU A 110 -1.91 10.06 -17.40
CA LEU A 110 -3.25 9.73 -17.86
C LEU A 110 -3.64 10.50 -19.13
N ARG A 111 -2.93 11.57 -19.42
CA ARG A 111 -3.23 12.42 -20.56
C ARG A 111 -2.36 12.14 -21.78
N GLY A 112 -1.45 11.17 -21.69
CA GLY A 112 -0.51 10.94 -22.75
C GLY A 112 -0.34 9.47 -23.06
N PRO A 113 0.38 9.17 -24.13
CA PRO A 113 0.57 7.78 -24.58
C PRO A 113 1.75 7.07 -23.93
N GLN A 114 2.40 7.65 -22.93
CA GLN A 114 3.56 6.99 -22.31
C GLN A 114 3.15 5.79 -21.49
N THR A 115 4.07 4.84 -21.38
CA THR A 115 3.88 3.71 -20.49
C THR A 115 4.30 4.11 -19.07
N VAL A 116 3.78 3.38 -18.08
CA VAL A 116 4.07 3.68 -16.68
C VAL A 116 4.86 2.58 -16.00
N ASP A 117 5.15 1.49 -16.69
CA ASP A 117 5.82 0.34 -16.08
C ASP A 117 7.13 0.74 -15.42
N LEU A 118 7.92 1.52 -16.11
CA LEU A 118 9.22 1.92 -15.62
C LEU A 118 9.09 2.80 -14.37
N LEU A 119 8.12 3.71 -14.38
CA LEU A 119 7.89 4.56 -13.21
C LEU A 119 7.51 3.75 -11.99
N ILE A 120 6.62 2.78 -12.16
CA ILE A 120 6.18 1.95 -11.04
C ILE A 120 7.35 1.15 -10.48
N SER A 121 8.20 0.61 -11.36
CA SER A 121 9.33 -0.19 -10.92
C SER A 121 10.39 0.65 -10.21
N ASN A 122 10.38 1.94 -10.44
CA ASN A 122 11.34 2.86 -9.79
C ASN A 122 10.73 3.58 -8.60
N PHE A 123 9.61 3.07 -8.08
CA PHE A 123 8.97 3.62 -6.88
C PHE A 123 9.97 3.55 -5.72
N VAL A 124 10.36 4.71 -5.21
CA VAL A 124 11.43 4.80 -4.21
C VAL A 124 10.83 4.82 -2.82
N TYR A 125 11.30 3.96 -1.95
CA TYR A 125 10.89 3.96 -0.56
C TYR A 125 12.10 3.63 0.32
N GLU A 126 11.95 3.90 1.61
CA GLU A 126 13.01 3.69 2.58
C GLU A 126 12.69 2.48 3.42
N LYS A 127 13.70 1.67 3.67
CA LYS A 127 13.52 0.49 4.49
C LYS A 127 13.91 0.80 5.92
N ARG A 128 13.32 0.05 6.85
CA ARG A 128 13.73 0.15 8.22
C ARG A 128 15.19 -0.24 8.32
N SER A 129 15.94 0.54 9.04
CA SER A 129 17.37 0.29 9.08
C SER A 129 17.69 -0.65 10.23
N GLU A 130 17.68 -1.89 9.91
CA GLU A 130 18.28 -2.86 10.79
C GLU A 130 19.61 -3.25 10.30
N GLU A 131 19.90 -2.87 9.15
CA GLU A 131 21.13 -3.26 8.55
C GLU A 131 22.26 -2.40 9.02
#